data_c62273329186b13c9e6e9914d33f9e63
#
_entry.id   c62273329186b13c9e6e9914d33f9e63
#
_cell.length_a   1.000
_cell.length_b   1.000
_cell.length_c   1.000
_cell.angle_alpha   90.00
_cell.angle_beta   90.00
_cell.angle_gamma   90.00
#
_symmetry.space_group_name_H-M   'P 1'
#
loop_
_entity.id
_entity.type
_entity.pdbx_description
1 polymer ?
#
loop_
_entity_poly.entity_id
_entity_poly.type
_entity_poly.pdbx_seq_one_letter_code
_entity_poly.pdbx_strand_id
1 'polypeptide(L)'
;MIYFSSFSRLLLPSLRIGYMILNEEYSKKYCASFFGPTASKIEQIAFSQYIVDGYLQKHLRKLVREYKERHLYLKKLLDTYISYPCVLDESHMAYWIECVVDEKKFMRLCELKSIAITYVKDQIGLSFASMNQELMKDGVIRLAEILKEC
;
A
#
# COMPACT_ATOMS: atom_id res chain seq x y z
N MET A 1 18.92 13.19 15.15
CA MET A 1 18.02 12.40 14.26
C MET A 1 16.61 12.94 14.40
N ILE A 2 15.91 13.10 13.29
CA ILE A 2 14.48 13.47 13.26
C ILE A 2 13.74 12.28 12.68
N TYR A 3 12.74 11.76 13.37
CA TYR A 3 11.88 10.69 12.89
C TYR A 3 10.43 11.16 12.89
N PHE A 4 9.68 10.89 11.84
CA PHE A 4 8.25 11.15 11.79
C PHE A 4 7.51 9.97 11.14
N SER A 5 6.27 9.74 11.57
CA SER A 5 5.41 8.70 11.05
C SER A 5 3.93 9.08 11.18
N SER A 6 3.06 8.36 10.48
CA SER A 6 1.62 8.58 10.48
C SER A 6 0.87 7.27 10.66
N PHE A 7 -0.23 7.32 11.39
CA PHE A 7 -1.15 6.19 11.58
C PHE A 7 -2.21 6.06 10.49
N SER A 8 -2.31 7.04 9.59
CA SER A 8 -3.35 7.06 8.54
C SER A 8 -3.31 5.85 7.62
N ARG A 9 -2.11 5.32 7.31
CA ARG A 9 -1.96 4.11 6.47
C ARG A 9 -2.24 2.81 7.23
N LEU A 10 -2.07 2.80 8.54
CA LEU A 10 -2.24 1.62 9.38
C LEU A 10 -3.68 1.41 9.86
N LEU A 11 -4.44 2.49 9.97
CA LEU A 11 -5.80 2.46 10.51
C LEU A 11 -6.81 2.96 9.48
N LEU A 12 -6.99 4.27 9.41
CA LEU A 12 -7.96 4.91 8.53
C LEU A 12 -7.33 6.14 7.88
N PRO A 13 -7.51 6.38 6.59
CA PRO A 13 -7.01 7.59 5.91
C PRO A 13 -7.58 8.89 6.51
N SER A 14 -8.78 8.84 7.09
CA SER A 14 -9.43 9.95 7.79
C SER A 14 -8.80 10.27 9.14
N LEU A 15 -8.11 9.33 9.78
CA LEU A 15 -7.37 9.56 11.01
C LEU A 15 -6.10 10.37 10.71
N ARG A 16 -6.15 11.66 10.95
CA ARG A 16 -5.06 12.61 10.65
C ARG A 16 -4.07 12.75 11.79
N ILE A 17 -3.66 11.62 12.38
CA ILE A 17 -2.70 11.56 13.49
C ILE A 17 -1.37 11.05 12.99
N GLY A 18 -0.32 11.82 13.27
CA GLY A 18 1.08 11.43 13.10
C GLY A 18 1.88 11.81 14.35
N TYR A 19 3.12 11.39 14.40
CA TYR A 19 4.03 11.73 15.46
C TYR A 19 5.44 11.99 14.95
N MET A 20 6.18 12.80 15.69
CA MET A 20 7.59 13.07 15.46
C MET A 20 8.39 12.74 16.73
N ILE A 21 9.57 12.17 16.52
CA ILE A 21 10.58 11.98 17.59
C ILE A 21 11.72 12.94 17.28
N LEU A 22 11.91 13.90 18.15
CA LEU A 22 12.91 14.95 18.04
C LEU A 22 13.88 14.87 19.21
N ASN A 23 15.14 15.30 19.00
CA ASN A 23 16.01 15.57 20.12
C ASN A 23 15.52 16.84 20.86
N GLU A 24 16.07 17.10 22.05
CA GLU A 24 15.62 18.19 22.90
C GLU A 24 15.77 19.58 22.25
N GLU A 25 16.86 19.80 21.52
CA GLU A 25 17.12 21.06 20.81
C GLU A 25 16.05 21.35 19.74
N TYR A 26 15.78 20.36 18.86
CA TYR A 26 14.77 20.52 17.82
C TYR A 26 13.34 20.55 18.38
N SER A 27 13.08 19.84 19.47
CA SER A 27 11.79 19.91 20.16
C SER A 27 11.51 21.33 20.67
N LYS A 28 12.48 21.97 21.33
CA LYS A 28 12.35 23.37 21.80
C LYS A 28 12.13 24.34 20.62
N LYS A 29 12.89 24.21 19.55
CA LYS A 29 12.74 25.04 18.34
C LYS A 29 11.36 24.84 17.70
N TYR A 30 10.91 23.61 17.58
CA TYR A 30 9.60 23.29 17.01
C TYR A 30 8.47 23.88 17.84
N CYS A 31 8.47 23.69 19.18
CA CYS A 31 7.46 24.24 20.07
C CYS A 31 7.43 25.78 20.07
N ALA A 32 8.57 26.43 19.90
CA ALA A 32 8.64 27.88 19.82
C ALA A 32 8.15 28.46 18.48
N SER A 33 8.23 27.70 17.39
CA SER A 33 7.95 28.18 16.03
C SER A 33 6.61 27.71 15.47
N PHE A 34 6.00 26.68 16.07
CA PHE A 34 4.78 26.06 15.53
C PHE A 34 3.54 26.64 16.20
N PHE A 35 2.75 27.37 15.40
CA PHE A 35 1.46 27.96 15.79
C PHE A 35 0.27 27.36 15.00
N GLY A 36 0.49 26.26 14.31
CA GLY A 36 -0.51 25.62 13.45
C GLY A 36 -1.51 24.74 14.22
N PRO A 37 -2.60 24.32 13.54
CA PRO A 37 -3.56 23.38 14.12
C PRO A 37 -2.89 22.03 14.38
N THR A 38 -3.10 21.50 15.57
CA THR A 38 -2.71 20.13 15.92
C THR A 38 -3.81 19.13 15.55
N ALA A 39 -3.51 17.84 15.62
CA ALA A 39 -4.54 16.81 15.50
C ALA A 39 -5.65 17.01 16.53
N SER A 40 -6.88 16.64 16.19
CA SER A 40 -8.05 16.76 17.08
C SER A 40 -7.79 16.12 18.45
N LYS A 41 -8.06 16.84 19.52
CA LYS A 41 -7.90 16.33 20.90
C LYS A 41 -8.77 15.10 21.15
N ILE A 42 -9.99 15.09 20.61
CA ILE A 42 -10.93 13.96 20.74
C ILE A 42 -10.34 12.72 20.08
N GLU A 43 -9.81 12.86 18.85
CA GLU A 43 -9.16 11.75 18.13
C GLU A 43 -7.91 11.26 18.88
N GLN A 44 -7.10 12.17 19.43
CA GLN A 44 -5.93 11.80 20.21
C GLN A 44 -6.30 11.01 21.48
N ILE A 45 -7.34 11.42 22.22
CA ILE A 45 -7.81 10.72 23.41
C ILE A 45 -8.35 9.33 23.03
N ALA A 46 -9.22 9.26 22.03
CA ALA A 46 -9.78 7.99 21.57
C ALA A 46 -8.70 7.04 21.07
N PHE A 47 -7.71 7.55 20.34
CA PHE A 47 -6.60 6.76 19.85
C PHE A 47 -5.66 6.31 20.98
N SER A 48 -5.40 7.17 21.97
CA SER A 48 -4.64 6.79 23.17
C SER A 48 -5.31 5.62 23.89
N GLN A 49 -6.63 5.69 24.11
CA GLN A 49 -7.38 4.59 24.73
C GLN A 49 -7.31 3.31 23.89
N TYR A 50 -7.44 3.41 22.56
CA TYR A 50 -7.31 2.28 21.63
C TYR A 50 -5.94 1.57 21.72
N ILE A 51 -4.87 2.35 21.98
CA ILE A 51 -3.52 1.80 22.22
C ILE A 51 -3.44 1.12 23.59
N VAL A 52 -3.90 1.81 24.66
CA VAL A 52 -3.84 1.32 26.05
C VAL A 52 -4.60 0.01 26.22
N ASP A 53 -5.77 -0.10 25.60
CA ASP A 53 -6.62 -1.30 25.62
C ASP A 53 -6.06 -2.46 24.76
N GLY A 54 -4.92 -2.25 24.06
CA GLY A 54 -4.26 -3.26 23.24
C GLY A 54 -4.92 -3.52 21.89
N TYR A 55 -5.92 -2.74 21.50
CA TYR A 55 -6.63 -2.91 20.21
C TYR A 55 -5.71 -2.64 19.01
N LEU A 56 -4.81 -1.65 19.12
CA LEU A 56 -3.84 -1.38 18.06
C LEU A 56 -2.96 -2.61 17.76
N GLN A 57 -2.41 -3.26 18.78
CA GLN A 57 -1.56 -4.44 18.62
C GLN A 57 -2.33 -5.61 18.01
N LYS A 58 -3.58 -5.81 18.46
CA LYS A 58 -4.46 -6.85 17.89
C LYS A 58 -4.75 -6.58 16.40
N HIS A 59 -5.02 -5.32 16.06
CA HIS A 59 -5.25 -4.89 14.68
C HIS A 59 -4.01 -5.11 13.80
N LEU A 60 -2.83 -4.69 14.26
CA LEU A 60 -1.58 -4.87 13.53
C LEU A 60 -1.26 -6.35 13.27
N ARG A 61 -1.44 -7.23 14.27
CA ARG A 61 -1.25 -8.69 14.09
C ARG A 61 -2.19 -9.26 13.02
N LYS A 62 -3.45 -8.78 13.00
CA LYS A 62 -4.41 -9.18 11.98
C LYS A 62 -3.98 -8.72 10.60
N LEU A 63 -3.57 -7.45 10.44
CA LEU A 63 -3.09 -6.89 9.18
C LEU A 63 -1.88 -7.65 8.63
N VAL A 64 -0.87 -7.90 9.48
CA VAL A 64 0.34 -8.65 9.07
C VAL A 64 -0.02 -10.03 8.54
N ARG A 65 -0.95 -10.75 9.18
CA ARG A 65 -1.41 -12.06 8.71
C ARG A 65 -2.14 -11.94 7.37
N GLU A 66 -3.10 -11.03 7.26
CA GLU A 66 -3.88 -10.83 6.03
C GLU A 66 -3.00 -10.43 4.85
N TYR A 67 -2.06 -9.50 5.05
CA TYR A 67 -1.15 -9.09 3.98
C TYR A 67 -0.18 -10.19 3.58
N LYS A 68 0.29 -10.99 4.54
CA LYS A 68 1.10 -12.17 4.24
C LYS A 68 0.34 -13.19 3.38
N GLU A 69 -0.91 -13.48 3.73
CA GLU A 69 -1.76 -14.39 2.97
C GLU A 69 -2.01 -13.87 1.54
N ARG A 70 -2.35 -12.58 1.40
CA ARG A 70 -2.56 -11.92 0.09
C ARG A 70 -1.29 -11.90 -0.75
N HIS A 71 -0.16 -11.56 -0.14
CA HIS A 71 1.14 -11.59 -0.78
C HIS A 71 1.48 -12.96 -1.36
N LEU A 72 1.38 -14.02 -0.54
CA LEU A 72 1.67 -15.40 -0.97
C LEU A 72 0.71 -15.86 -2.07
N TYR A 73 -0.56 -15.48 -1.98
CA TYR A 73 -1.55 -15.81 -2.99
C TYR A 73 -1.26 -15.10 -4.32
N LEU A 74 -1.00 -13.79 -4.30
CA LEU A 74 -0.64 -13.06 -5.52
C LEU A 74 0.64 -13.61 -6.14
N LYS A 75 1.67 -13.91 -5.33
CA LYS A 75 2.90 -14.52 -5.83
C LYS A 75 2.61 -15.82 -6.58
N LYS A 76 1.82 -16.71 -5.99
CA LYS A 76 1.43 -17.97 -6.65
C LYS A 76 0.71 -17.75 -7.98
N LEU A 77 -0.17 -16.75 -8.06
CA LEU A 77 -0.85 -16.40 -9.31
C LEU A 77 0.13 -15.88 -10.36
N LEU A 78 1.04 -14.99 -9.97
CA LEU A 78 2.07 -14.46 -10.87
C LEU A 78 2.97 -15.59 -11.40
N ASP A 79 3.48 -16.44 -10.53
CA ASP A 79 4.30 -17.60 -10.90
C ASP A 79 3.57 -18.57 -11.83
N THR A 80 2.21 -18.61 -11.80
CA THR A 80 1.39 -19.51 -12.62
C THR A 80 1.03 -18.93 -13.97
N TYR A 81 0.70 -17.64 -14.03
CA TYR A 81 0.08 -17.03 -15.22
C TYR A 81 0.96 -16.03 -15.96
N ILE A 82 2.00 -15.49 -15.30
CA ILE A 82 2.87 -14.45 -15.85
C ILE A 82 4.26 -15.00 -16.12
N SER A 83 4.71 -14.88 -17.38
CA SER A 83 6.04 -15.36 -17.81
C SER A 83 7.15 -14.30 -17.66
N TYR A 84 6.82 -13.11 -17.23
CA TYR A 84 7.75 -12.00 -17.06
C TYR A 84 8.34 -11.96 -15.65
N PRO A 85 9.56 -11.43 -15.46
CA PRO A 85 10.14 -11.23 -14.13
C PRO A 85 9.25 -10.38 -13.23
N CYS A 86 9.05 -10.83 -12.00
CA CYS A 86 8.23 -10.15 -11.00
C CYS A 86 9.06 -9.81 -9.77
N VAL A 87 9.17 -8.54 -9.43
CA VAL A 87 9.93 -8.03 -8.28
C VAL A 87 8.99 -7.54 -7.20
N LEU A 88 9.20 -8.01 -5.96
CA LEU A 88 8.43 -7.57 -4.81
C LEU A 88 8.91 -6.19 -4.33
N ASP A 89 7.99 -5.28 -4.18
CA ASP A 89 8.19 -4.00 -3.48
C ASP A 89 7.40 -4.03 -2.16
N GLU A 90 8.10 -4.31 -1.08
CA GLU A 90 7.52 -4.39 0.26
C GLU A 90 6.99 -3.02 0.73
N SER A 91 7.62 -1.92 0.32
CA SER A 91 7.24 -0.58 0.76
C SER A 91 5.89 -0.13 0.21
N HIS A 92 5.53 -0.59 -0.97
CA HIS A 92 4.25 -0.31 -1.63
C HIS A 92 3.26 -1.47 -1.57
N MET A 93 3.63 -2.60 -0.94
CA MET A 93 2.82 -3.83 -0.91
C MET A 93 2.36 -4.24 -2.31
N ALA A 94 3.30 -4.29 -3.25
CA ALA A 94 3.05 -4.51 -4.66
C ALA A 94 4.11 -5.42 -5.28
N TYR A 95 3.75 -6.04 -6.40
CA TYR A 95 4.69 -6.64 -7.34
C TYR A 95 4.83 -5.73 -8.55
N TRP A 96 6.05 -5.60 -9.02
CA TRP A 96 6.36 -4.97 -10.30
C TRP A 96 6.74 -6.05 -11.30
N ILE A 97 6.03 -6.08 -12.43
CA ILE A 97 6.27 -7.00 -13.54
C ILE A 97 7.09 -6.23 -14.57
N GLU A 98 8.28 -6.71 -14.88
CA GLU A 98 9.16 -6.11 -15.87
C GLU A 98 8.75 -6.59 -17.27
N CYS A 99 8.10 -5.73 -18.05
CA CYS A 99 7.73 -6.04 -19.43
C CYS A 99 7.70 -4.79 -20.30
N VAL A 100 8.32 -4.87 -21.44
CA VAL A 100 8.29 -3.83 -22.47
C VAL A 100 7.11 -4.12 -23.41
N VAL A 101 6.13 -3.23 -23.40
CA VAL A 101 4.94 -3.33 -24.26
C VAL A 101 4.65 -1.96 -24.93
N ASP A 102 3.88 -1.98 -26.02
CA ASP A 102 3.32 -0.71 -26.53
C ASP A 102 2.32 -0.17 -25.52
N GLU A 103 2.71 0.89 -24.81
CA GLU A 103 1.93 1.50 -23.72
C GLU A 103 0.50 1.86 -24.20
N LYS A 104 0.35 2.44 -25.38
CA LYS A 104 -0.96 2.86 -25.89
C LYS A 104 -1.87 1.67 -26.14
N LYS A 105 -1.32 0.62 -26.77
CA LYS A 105 -2.05 -0.63 -27.02
C LYS A 105 -2.41 -1.33 -25.72
N PHE A 106 -1.45 -1.43 -24.79
CA PHE A 106 -1.63 -2.05 -23.49
C PHE A 106 -2.73 -1.35 -22.67
N MET A 107 -2.66 -0.02 -22.53
CA MET A 107 -3.67 0.74 -21.78
C MET A 107 -5.06 0.61 -22.37
N ARG A 108 -5.18 0.64 -23.71
CA ARG A 108 -6.47 0.41 -24.40
C ARG A 108 -7.04 -0.98 -24.11
N LEU A 109 -6.22 -2.02 -24.10
CA LEU A 109 -6.65 -3.37 -23.77
C LEU A 109 -7.06 -3.49 -22.29
N CYS A 110 -6.35 -2.82 -21.39
CA CYS A 110 -6.72 -2.75 -19.97
C CYS A 110 -8.10 -2.11 -19.77
N GLU A 111 -8.39 -1.00 -20.46
CA GLU A 111 -9.71 -0.37 -20.43
C GLU A 111 -10.81 -1.30 -20.97
N LEU A 112 -10.60 -1.92 -22.12
CA LEU A 112 -11.56 -2.87 -22.71
C LEU A 112 -11.85 -4.07 -21.80
N LYS A 113 -10.85 -4.57 -21.09
CA LYS A 113 -11.00 -5.68 -20.12
C LYS A 113 -11.32 -5.21 -18.69
N SER A 114 -11.59 -3.91 -18.48
CA SER A 114 -11.95 -3.32 -17.19
C SER A 114 -10.92 -3.60 -16.10
N ILE A 115 -9.63 -3.44 -16.40
CA ILE A 115 -8.53 -3.55 -15.46
C ILE A 115 -7.94 -2.16 -15.21
N ALA A 116 -7.94 -1.71 -13.96
CA ALA A 116 -7.18 -0.55 -13.52
C ALA A 116 -5.77 -0.99 -13.12
N ILE A 117 -4.75 -0.48 -13.80
CA ILE A 117 -3.36 -0.89 -13.60
C ILE A 117 -2.43 0.31 -13.61
N THR A 118 -1.30 0.19 -12.91
CA THR A 118 -0.23 1.18 -12.96
C THR A 118 0.85 0.69 -13.93
N TYR A 119 1.13 1.46 -14.97
CA TYR A 119 2.23 1.22 -15.90
C TYR A 119 3.20 2.40 -15.87
N VAL A 120 4.46 2.15 -15.55
CA VAL A 120 5.50 3.18 -15.44
C VAL A 120 6.84 2.59 -15.85
N LYS A 121 7.52 3.21 -16.80
CA LYS A 121 8.90 2.84 -17.20
C LYS A 121 9.07 1.35 -17.47
N ASP A 122 8.23 0.81 -18.33
CA ASP A 122 8.23 -0.60 -18.73
C ASP A 122 7.99 -1.59 -17.57
N GLN A 123 7.30 -1.13 -16.53
CA GLN A 123 6.90 -1.94 -15.38
C GLN A 123 5.41 -1.81 -15.09
N ILE A 124 4.78 -2.93 -14.76
CA ILE A 124 3.38 -3.02 -14.36
C ILE A 124 3.32 -3.26 -12.86
N GLY A 125 2.67 -2.35 -12.12
CA GLY A 125 2.50 -2.45 -10.67
C GLY A 125 1.18 -3.11 -10.28
N LEU A 126 1.24 -4.18 -9.47
CA LEU A 126 0.10 -4.89 -8.91
C LEU A 126 0.14 -4.88 -7.39
N SER A 127 -0.75 -4.12 -6.76
CA SER A 127 -0.85 -4.09 -5.29
C SER A 127 -1.74 -5.22 -4.77
N PHE A 128 -1.30 -5.86 -3.68
CA PHE A 128 -2.09 -6.86 -2.96
C PHE A 128 -2.81 -6.30 -1.72
N ALA A 129 -2.68 -5.01 -1.45
CA ALA A 129 -3.20 -4.41 -0.22
C ALA A 129 -4.73 -4.35 -0.16
N SER A 130 -5.39 -4.04 -1.26
CA SER A 130 -6.83 -3.72 -1.29
C SER A 130 -7.73 -4.77 -1.94
N MET A 131 -7.16 -5.77 -2.60
CA MET A 131 -7.94 -6.78 -3.33
C MET A 131 -8.18 -8.03 -2.50
N ASN A 132 -9.36 -8.64 -2.65
CA ASN A 132 -9.61 -10.00 -2.17
C ASN A 132 -9.02 -11.03 -3.15
N GLN A 133 -8.97 -12.30 -2.74
CA GLN A 133 -8.35 -13.37 -3.54
C GLN A 133 -9.05 -13.62 -4.87
N GLU A 134 -10.37 -13.46 -4.93
CA GLU A 134 -11.17 -13.66 -6.13
C GLU A 134 -10.86 -12.61 -7.19
N LEU A 135 -10.85 -11.33 -6.79
CA LEU A 135 -10.48 -10.21 -7.67
C LEU A 135 -9.01 -10.29 -8.12
N MET A 136 -8.09 -10.72 -7.23
CA MET A 136 -6.70 -10.95 -7.61
C MET A 136 -6.58 -11.99 -8.71
N LYS A 137 -7.27 -13.13 -8.57
CA LYS A 137 -7.22 -14.22 -9.54
C LYS A 137 -7.77 -13.76 -10.90
N ASP A 138 -8.93 -13.16 -10.91
CA ASP A 138 -9.57 -12.65 -12.14
C ASP A 138 -8.69 -11.60 -12.81
N GLY A 139 -8.17 -10.62 -12.04
CA GLY A 139 -7.29 -9.58 -12.55
C GLY A 139 -5.99 -10.12 -13.16
N VAL A 140 -5.33 -11.08 -12.51
CA VAL A 140 -4.09 -11.67 -13.02
C VAL A 140 -4.34 -12.48 -14.28
N ILE A 141 -5.45 -13.23 -14.38
CA ILE A 141 -5.81 -13.98 -15.59
C ILE A 141 -6.04 -13.03 -16.76
N ARG A 142 -6.84 -11.98 -16.58
CA ARG A 142 -7.08 -10.96 -17.62
C ARG A 142 -5.78 -10.25 -18.04
N LEU A 143 -4.92 -9.93 -17.07
CA LEU A 143 -3.62 -9.33 -17.36
C LEU A 143 -2.75 -10.26 -18.22
N ALA A 144 -2.71 -11.56 -17.87
CA ALA A 144 -1.96 -12.55 -18.65
C ALA A 144 -2.47 -12.67 -20.11
N GLU A 145 -3.78 -12.53 -20.32
CA GLU A 145 -4.35 -12.48 -21.66
C GLU A 145 -3.92 -11.23 -22.41
N ILE A 146 -3.98 -10.06 -21.79
CA ILE A 146 -3.56 -8.78 -22.38
C ILE A 146 -2.09 -8.84 -22.80
N LEU A 147 -1.23 -9.37 -21.93
CA LEU A 147 0.20 -9.49 -22.20
C LEU A 147 0.54 -10.42 -23.35
N LYS A 148 -0.32 -11.38 -23.68
CA LYS A 148 -0.18 -12.23 -24.87
C LYS A 148 -0.60 -11.53 -26.17
N GLU A 149 -1.43 -10.49 -26.06
CA GLU A 149 -1.92 -9.70 -27.18
C GLU A 149 -1.00 -8.49 -27.51
N CYS A 150 -0.12 -8.11 -26.56
CA CYS A 150 0.83 -7.01 -26.72
C CYS A 150 2.16 -7.43 -27.31
#